data_79bc1d2dbf4e2bb408b5f25bbfad282d
#
_entry.id   79bc1d2dbf4e2bb408b5f25bbfad282d
#
_cell.length_a   1.000
_cell.length_b   1.000
_cell.length_c   1.000
_cell.angle_alpha   90.00
_cell.angle_beta   90.00
_cell.angle_gamma   90.00
#
_symmetry.space_group_name_H-M   'P 1'
#
loop_
_entity.id
_entity.type
_entity.pdbx_description
1 polymer ?
#
loop_
_entity_poly.entity_id
_entity_poly.type
_entity_poly.pdbx_seq_one_letter_code
_entity_poly.pdbx_strand_id
1 'polypeptide(L)'
;MALILLIALITFDAADPGYKNIKSVGEVNNYLGVVGAFFSSFVIYLFGLASYFFPVFFLVYGLNLIDRKDHPRSDVQSVAIKFLAFLLVLLSTCCLSSVHISVSWMPQDSGAGGIIGLEINQLLSQGLGEIGTTLLSSAIWIIFMPIFVGFSWVKLIRLTGQAVISFVTIFGKFSVRIFGSLRELISSFGEKNTIKQKERLEETKQEPPKRVSKIDPEPDKKIKEMKEGKKAIKERQAKLFLS
;
A
#
# COMPACT_ATOMS: atom_id res chain seq x y z
N MET A 1 -27.48 11.41 -2.58
CA MET A 1 -27.27 11.45 -1.11
C MET A 1 -25.92 10.92 -0.70
N ALA A 2 -25.50 9.68 -1.05
CA ALA A 2 -24.20 9.12 -0.61
C ALA A 2 -22.99 10.02 -0.93
N LEU A 3 -22.89 10.54 -2.15
CA LEU A 3 -21.79 11.44 -2.56
C LEU A 3 -21.77 12.76 -1.79
N ILE A 4 -22.94 13.34 -1.54
CA ILE A 4 -23.05 14.59 -0.77
C ILE A 4 -22.53 14.38 0.65
N LEU A 5 -22.97 13.31 1.31
CA LEU A 5 -22.49 12.95 2.66
C LEU A 5 -20.98 12.67 2.67
N LEU A 6 -20.49 11.99 1.65
CA LEU A 6 -19.07 11.68 1.54
C LEU A 6 -18.22 12.95 1.39
N ILE A 7 -18.66 13.90 0.54
CA ILE A 7 -17.99 15.19 0.36
C ILE A 7 -17.99 15.98 1.68
N ALA A 8 -19.14 16.04 2.39
CA ALA A 8 -19.22 16.72 3.68
C ALA A 8 -18.21 16.17 4.70
N LEU A 9 -18.06 14.84 4.76
CA LEU A 9 -17.17 14.17 5.71
C LEU A 9 -15.69 14.27 5.31
N ILE A 10 -15.36 14.17 4.02
CA ILE A 10 -13.97 14.28 3.54
C ILE A 10 -13.44 15.72 3.69
N THR A 11 -14.32 16.71 3.51
CA THR A 11 -13.95 18.14 3.64
C THR A 11 -14.22 18.68 5.05
N PHE A 12 -14.34 17.81 6.04
CA PHE A 12 -14.46 18.21 7.44
C PHE A 12 -13.21 18.94 7.93
N ASP A 13 -13.40 20.09 8.53
CA ASP A 13 -12.35 20.82 9.24
C ASP A 13 -12.84 21.13 10.67
N ALA A 14 -12.00 20.83 11.65
CA ALA A 14 -12.31 21.09 13.06
C ALA A 14 -12.39 22.58 13.40
N ALA A 15 -11.83 23.45 12.55
CA ALA A 15 -11.89 24.91 12.69
C ALA A 15 -13.22 25.50 12.17
N ASP A 16 -13.95 24.78 11.31
CA ASP A 16 -15.22 25.23 10.76
C ASP A 16 -16.31 25.40 11.86
N PRO A 17 -17.31 26.25 11.62
CA PRO A 17 -18.48 26.33 12.49
C PRO A 17 -19.20 24.98 12.52
N GLY A 18 -19.32 24.41 13.69
CA GLY A 18 -19.85 23.06 13.89
C GLY A 18 -20.50 22.92 15.26
N TYR A 19 -20.82 21.68 15.63
CA TYR A 19 -21.53 21.37 16.88
C TYR A 19 -20.81 21.93 18.13
N LYS A 20 -19.46 21.97 18.14
CA LYS A 20 -18.66 22.55 19.23
C LYS A 20 -18.22 23.99 19.00
N ASN A 21 -17.96 24.36 17.74
CA ASN A 21 -17.44 25.69 17.37
C ASN A 21 -18.50 26.56 16.76
N ILE A 22 -19.50 26.97 17.57
CA ILE A 22 -20.61 27.85 17.13
C ILE A 22 -20.09 29.26 16.79
N LYS A 23 -18.92 29.65 17.31
CA LYS A 23 -18.39 31.02 17.22
C LYS A 23 -17.24 31.18 16.20
N SER A 24 -16.98 30.23 15.32
CA SER A 24 -15.94 30.44 14.32
C SER A 24 -16.41 31.55 13.34
N VAL A 25 -15.71 32.68 13.42
CA VAL A 25 -15.89 33.82 12.52
C VAL A 25 -14.84 33.68 11.45
N GLY A 26 -15.19 33.08 10.31
CA GLY A 26 -14.23 32.87 9.21
C GLY A 26 -14.87 32.23 7.98
N GLU A 27 -14.09 32.06 6.93
CA GLU A 27 -14.49 31.30 5.76
C GLU A 27 -14.65 29.84 6.13
N VAL A 28 -15.70 29.19 5.63
CA VAL A 28 -15.99 27.77 5.86
C VAL A 28 -15.21 26.96 4.84
N ASN A 29 -14.35 26.07 5.30
CA ASN A 29 -13.52 25.21 4.46
C ASN A 29 -14.29 24.00 3.89
N ASN A 30 -15.42 23.63 4.52
CA ASN A 30 -16.25 22.52 4.03
C ASN A 30 -16.88 22.86 2.68
N TYR A 31 -16.73 21.99 1.68
CA TYR A 31 -17.25 22.20 0.32
C TYR A 31 -18.78 22.30 0.23
N LEU A 32 -19.50 21.81 1.24
CA LEU A 32 -20.96 21.98 1.33
C LEU A 32 -21.37 23.22 2.19
N GLY A 33 -20.40 24.08 2.48
CA GLY A 33 -20.62 25.28 3.27
C GLY A 33 -21.00 24.99 4.73
N VAL A 34 -21.68 25.93 5.37
CA VAL A 34 -22.04 25.86 6.79
C VAL A 34 -22.87 24.61 7.13
N VAL A 35 -23.76 24.20 6.25
CA VAL A 35 -24.62 23.01 6.48
C VAL A 35 -23.78 21.73 6.47
N GLY A 36 -22.85 21.62 5.53
CA GLY A 36 -21.91 20.47 5.47
C GLY A 36 -20.99 20.44 6.68
N ALA A 37 -20.45 21.58 7.08
CA ALA A 37 -19.57 21.72 8.24
C ALA A 37 -20.30 21.31 9.54
N PHE A 38 -21.50 21.79 9.75
CA PHE A 38 -22.29 21.46 10.95
C PHE A 38 -22.65 19.96 10.98
N PHE A 39 -23.13 19.43 9.84
CA PHE A 39 -23.49 18.01 9.74
C PHE A 39 -22.28 17.10 9.95
N SER A 40 -21.17 17.35 9.26
CA SER A 40 -19.95 16.54 9.39
C SER A 40 -19.37 16.61 10.80
N SER A 41 -19.33 17.81 11.41
CA SER A 41 -18.91 18.01 12.80
C SER A 41 -19.75 17.21 13.79
N PHE A 42 -21.06 17.21 13.63
CA PHE A 42 -21.98 16.47 14.51
C PHE A 42 -21.80 14.96 14.37
N VAL A 43 -21.73 14.44 13.14
CA VAL A 43 -21.63 13.00 12.88
C VAL A 43 -20.25 12.46 13.28
N ILE A 44 -19.17 13.21 12.99
CA ILE A 44 -17.81 12.84 13.41
C ILE A 44 -17.68 12.88 14.94
N TYR A 45 -18.27 13.86 15.61
CA TYR A 45 -18.27 13.96 17.06
C TYR A 45 -18.95 12.75 17.72
N LEU A 46 -20.08 12.28 17.15
CA LEU A 46 -20.80 11.12 17.67
C LEU A 46 -20.13 9.80 17.34
N PHE A 47 -19.75 9.58 16.08
CA PHE A 47 -19.32 8.27 15.56
C PHE A 47 -17.84 8.20 15.19
N GLY A 48 -17.12 9.30 15.21
CA GLY A 48 -15.70 9.33 14.82
C GLY A 48 -15.49 8.85 13.38
N LEU A 49 -14.50 7.98 13.19
CA LEU A 49 -14.20 7.35 11.89
C LEU A 49 -15.33 6.49 11.34
N ALA A 50 -16.18 5.94 12.21
CA ALA A 50 -17.33 5.16 11.76
C ALA A 50 -18.36 5.99 11.01
N SER A 51 -18.32 7.34 11.07
CA SER A 51 -19.15 8.23 10.29
C SER A 51 -19.10 7.98 8.79
N TYR A 52 -17.96 7.50 8.26
CA TYR A 52 -17.79 7.16 6.85
C TYR A 52 -18.61 5.93 6.40
N PHE A 53 -19.17 5.16 7.33
CA PHE A 53 -20.13 4.10 6.99
C PHE A 53 -21.49 4.62 6.54
N PHE A 54 -21.88 5.86 6.89
CA PHE A 54 -23.15 6.43 6.42
C PHE A 54 -23.21 6.59 4.89
N PRO A 55 -22.22 7.21 4.21
CA PRO A 55 -22.20 7.23 2.75
C PRO A 55 -22.24 5.81 2.13
N VAL A 56 -21.52 4.85 2.72
CA VAL A 56 -21.52 3.44 2.27
C VAL A 56 -22.91 2.82 2.43
N PHE A 57 -23.59 3.06 3.55
CA PHE A 57 -24.95 2.61 3.76
C PHE A 57 -25.92 3.12 2.69
N PHE A 58 -25.88 4.43 2.42
CA PHE A 58 -26.74 5.02 1.38
C PHE A 58 -26.39 4.52 -0.02
N LEU A 59 -25.12 4.23 -0.30
CA LEU A 59 -24.71 3.64 -1.56
C LEU A 59 -25.27 2.21 -1.71
N VAL A 60 -25.00 1.35 -0.73
CA VAL A 60 -25.45 -0.05 -0.73
C VAL A 60 -26.97 -0.14 -0.78
N TYR A 61 -27.67 0.69 0.00
CA TYR A 61 -29.13 0.76 0.01
C TYR A 61 -29.66 1.25 -1.34
N GLY A 62 -29.07 2.30 -1.91
CA GLY A 62 -29.45 2.84 -3.22
C GLY A 62 -29.26 1.84 -4.36
N LEU A 63 -28.14 1.13 -4.40
CA LEU A 63 -27.88 0.08 -5.38
C LEU A 63 -28.91 -1.08 -5.25
N ASN A 64 -29.20 -1.50 -4.03
CA ASN A 64 -30.21 -2.53 -3.79
C ASN A 64 -31.63 -2.07 -4.22
N LEU A 65 -31.95 -0.77 -4.18
CA LEU A 65 -33.23 -0.25 -4.67
C LEU A 65 -33.33 -0.31 -6.21
N ILE A 66 -32.24 -0.09 -6.91
CA ILE A 66 -32.16 -0.16 -8.39
C ILE A 66 -32.34 -1.59 -8.86
N ASP A 67 -31.65 -2.54 -8.21
CA ASP A 67 -31.72 -3.97 -8.53
C ASP A 67 -33.11 -4.61 -8.25
N ARG A 68 -33.90 -3.97 -7.40
CA ARG A 68 -35.25 -4.44 -7.00
C ARG A 68 -36.31 -4.31 -8.10
N LYS A 69 -36.08 -3.57 -9.18
CA LYS A 69 -37.06 -3.43 -10.26
C LYS A 69 -37.44 -4.78 -10.91
N ASP A 70 -36.56 -5.78 -10.82
CA ASP A 70 -36.75 -7.09 -11.41
C ASP A 70 -37.31 -8.15 -10.41
N HIS A 71 -37.33 -7.83 -9.09
CA HIS A 71 -37.81 -8.76 -8.06
C HIS A 71 -38.65 -8.05 -6.97
N PRO A 72 -39.98 -8.00 -7.13
CA PRO A 72 -40.88 -7.20 -6.26
C PRO A 72 -41.08 -7.72 -4.83
N ARG A 73 -40.50 -8.86 -4.45
CA ARG A 73 -40.60 -9.43 -3.10
C ARG A 73 -39.31 -9.19 -2.29
N SER A 74 -38.97 -7.95 -2.03
CA SER A 74 -38.02 -7.71 -0.92
C SER A 74 -38.82 -7.69 0.37
N ASP A 75 -38.72 -8.73 1.13
CA ASP A 75 -39.25 -8.87 2.48
C ASP A 75 -38.78 -7.67 3.33
N VAL A 76 -39.69 -6.98 3.98
CA VAL A 76 -39.39 -5.95 4.99
C VAL A 76 -38.38 -6.50 6.01
N GLN A 77 -38.42 -7.79 6.27
CA GLN A 77 -37.45 -8.51 7.10
C GLN A 77 -36.01 -8.39 6.58
N SER A 78 -35.77 -8.53 5.28
CA SER A 78 -34.44 -8.37 4.69
C SER A 78 -33.87 -6.96 4.88
N VAL A 79 -34.71 -5.94 4.81
CA VAL A 79 -34.28 -4.54 5.03
C VAL A 79 -33.96 -4.32 6.50
N ALA A 80 -34.82 -4.81 7.39
CA ALA A 80 -34.63 -4.71 8.84
C ALA A 80 -33.33 -5.42 9.30
N ILE A 81 -33.05 -6.61 8.78
CA ILE A 81 -31.82 -7.35 9.07
C ILE A 81 -30.59 -6.60 8.60
N LYS A 82 -30.60 -6.03 7.38
CA LYS A 82 -29.47 -5.22 6.85
C LYS A 82 -29.26 -3.94 7.65
N PHE A 83 -30.34 -3.30 8.08
CA PHE A 83 -30.27 -2.12 8.92
C PHE A 83 -29.71 -2.43 10.30
N LEU A 84 -30.16 -3.53 10.92
CA LEU A 84 -29.59 -4.01 12.19
C LEU A 84 -28.12 -4.35 12.06
N ALA A 85 -27.74 -5.05 10.98
CA ALA A 85 -26.35 -5.35 10.68
C ALA A 85 -25.51 -4.08 10.51
N PHE A 86 -26.04 -3.07 9.81
CA PHE A 86 -25.40 -1.75 9.70
C PHE A 86 -25.16 -1.12 11.08
N LEU A 87 -26.15 -1.09 11.95
CA LEU A 87 -26.02 -0.55 13.31
C LEU A 87 -24.94 -1.28 14.11
N LEU A 88 -24.93 -2.61 14.06
CA LEU A 88 -23.92 -3.42 14.77
C LEU A 88 -22.51 -3.20 14.22
N VAL A 89 -22.34 -3.08 12.89
CA VAL A 89 -21.06 -2.73 12.26
C VAL A 89 -20.62 -1.32 12.66
N LEU A 90 -21.56 -0.37 12.66
CA LEU A 90 -21.27 1.00 13.05
C LEU A 90 -20.78 1.09 14.50
N LEU A 91 -21.52 0.49 15.44
CA LEU A 91 -21.18 0.50 16.87
C LEU A 91 -19.86 -0.25 17.15
N SER A 92 -19.67 -1.40 16.53
CA SER A 92 -18.41 -2.13 16.66
C SER A 92 -17.21 -1.37 16.09
N THR A 93 -17.39 -0.66 14.96
CA THR A 93 -16.34 0.21 14.40
C THR A 93 -16.04 1.39 15.31
N CYS A 94 -17.05 2.03 15.91
CA CYS A 94 -16.86 3.09 16.91
C CYS A 94 -16.00 2.57 18.08
N CYS A 95 -16.37 1.41 18.63
CA CYS A 95 -15.67 0.81 19.76
C CYS A 95 -14.21 0.47 19.39
N LEU A 96 -13.97 -0.23 18.28
CA LEU A 96 -12.61 -0.58 17.82
C LEU A 96 -11.76 0.65 17.54
N SER A 97 -12.33 1.68 16.93
CA SER A 97 -11.63 2.93 16.64
C SER A 97 -11.24 3.66 17.92
N SER A 98 -12.08 3.64 18.95
CA SER A 98 -11.76 4.30 20.23
C SER A 98 -10.62 3.64 20.98
N VAL A 99 -10.43 2.31 20.83
CA VAL A 99 -9.37 1.55 21.49
C VAL A 99 -8.04 1.62 20.73
N HIS A 100 -8.09 1.48 19.40
CA HIS A 100 -6.89 1.21 18.61
C HIS A 100 -6.38 2.37 17.76
N ILE A 101 -7.19 3.41 17.56
CA ILE A 101 -6.86 4.50 16.65
C ILE A 101 -6.80 5.83 17.41
N SER A 102 -5.69 6.55 17.26
CA SER A 102 -5.56 7.95 17.68
C SER A 102 -5.29 8.81 16.46
N VAL A 103 -6.12 9.85 16.26
CA VAL A 103 -6.03 10.71 15.09
C VAL A 103 -5.98 12.17 15.54
N SER A 104 -4.94 12.89 15.13
CA SER A 104 -4.66 14.26 15.60
C SER A 104 -5.63 15.33 15.06
N TRP A 105 -6.28 15.09 13.93
CA TRP A 105 -7.23 16.03 13.33
C TRP A 105 -8.67 15.89 13.88
N MET A 106 -8.92 14.85 14.69
CA MET A 106 -10.22 14.67 15.34
C MET A 106 -10.32 15.44 16.64
N PRO A 107 -11.55 15.83 17.05
CA PRO A 107 -11.76 16.47 18.34
C PRO A 107 -11.24 15.57 19.47
N GLN A 108 -10.36 16.13 20.32
CA GLN A 108 -9.70 15.38 21.39
C GLN A 108 -10.67 14.75 22.39
N ASP A 109 -11.83 15.39 22.59
CA ASP A 109 -12.83 14.95 23.57
C ASP A 109 -13.64 13.73 23.10
N SER A 110 -13.71 13.45 21.77
CA SER A 110 -14.48 12.33 21.24
C SER A 110 -13.59 11.20 20.67
N GLY A 111 -12.30 11.49 20.45
CA GLY A 111 -11.37 10.50 19.89
C GLY A 111 -11.78 9.93 18.53
N ALA A 112 -11.06 8.92 18.06
CA ALA A 112 -11.31 8.31 16.75
C ALA A 112 -12.62 7.50 16.68
N GLY A 113 -13.14 7.04 17.79
CA GLY A 113 -14.42 6.29 17.87
C GLY A 113 -15.66 7.15 18.08
N GLY A 114 -15.48 8.47 18.24
CA GLY A 114 -16.55 9.36 18.65
C GLY A 114 -16.98 9.11 20.11
N ILE A 115 -17.92 9.93 20.60
CA ILE A 115 -18.45 9.75 21.96
C ILE A 115 -19.08 8.37 22.14
N ILE A 116 -19.83 7.90 21.15
CA ILE A 116 -20.47 6.57 21.20
C ILE A 116 -19.42 5.46 21.37
N GLY A 117 -18.30 5.56 20.66
CA GLY A 117 -17.21 4.58 20.78
C GLY A 117 -16.54 4.60 22.16
N LEU A 118 -16.33 5.78 22.72
CA LEU A 118 -15.78 5.92 24.08
C LEU A 118 -16.71 5.30 25.13
N GLU A 119 -17.99 5.62 25.10
CA GLU A 119 -18.98 5.09 26.05
C GLU A 119 -19.12 3.57 25.95
N ILE A 120 -19.24 3.01 24.72
CA ILE A 120 -19.30 1.56 24.51
C ILE A 120 -18.03 0.89 25.01
N ASN A 121 -16.85 1.46 24.68
CA ASN A 121 -15.59 0.92 25.15
C ASN A 121 -15.51 0.90 26.68
N GLN A 122 -15.90 1.99 27.35
CA GLN A 122 -15.90 2.09 28.78
C GLN A 122 -16.83 1.05 29.44
N LEU A 123 -18.05 0.89 28.89
CA LEU A 123 -19.01 -0.12 29.38
C LEU A 123 -18.49 -1.55 29.20
N LEU A 124 -17.96 -1.88 28.03
CA LEU A 124 -17.52 -3.23 27.74
C LEU A 124 -16.20 -3.56 28.46
N SER A 125 -15.27 -2.60 28.57
CA SER A 125 -13.97 -2.82 29.20
C SER A 125 -14.08 -3.03 30.72
N GLN A 126 -15.11 -2.49 31.37
CA GLN A 126 -15.37 -2.76 32.77
C GLN A 126 -15.73 -4.23 33.04
N GLY A 127 -16.42 -4.88 32.09
CA GLY A 127 -16.83 -6.28 32.23
C GLY A 127 -15.87 -7.29 31.60
N LEU A 128 -15.30 -6.96 30.45
CA LEU A 128 -14.52 -7.88 29.62
C LEU A 128 -13.02 -7.55 29.57
N GLY A 129 -12.62 -6.39 30.07
CA GLY A 129 -11.29 -5.82 29.88
C GLY A 129 -11.04 -5.38 28.43
N GLU A 130 -9.91 -4.74 28.15
CA GLU A 130 -9.60 -4.21 26.81
C GLU A 130 -9.50 -5.30 25.74
N ILE A 131 -8.85 -6.43 26.07
CA ILE A 131 -8.70 -7.56 25.15
C ILE A 131 -10.05 -8.17 24.81
N GLY A 132 -10.89 -8.41 25.83
CA GLY A 132 -12.24 -8.97 25.65
C GLY A 132 -13.14 -8.03 24.81
N THR A 133 -13.08 -6.73 25.06
CA THR A 133 -13.80 -5.70 24.30
C THR A 133 -13.38 -5.71 22.83
N THR A 134 -12.08 -5.78 22.55
CA THR A 134 -11.53 -5.86 21.19
C THR A 134 -11.99 -7.14 20.48
N LEU A 135 -11.90 -8.30 21.14
CA LEU A 135 -12.32 -9.58 20.56
C LEU A 135 -13.82 -9.60 20.27
N LEU A 136 -14.65 -9.16 21.22
CA LEU A 136 -16.10 -9.11 21.02
C LEU A 136 -16.49 -8.16 19.88
N SER A 137 -15.96 -6.94 19.87
CA SER A 137 -16.25 -5.94 18.84
C SER A 137 -15.78 -6.41 17.45
N SER A 138 -14.60 -7.03 17.39
CA SER A 138 -14.08 -7.62 16.14
C SER A 138 -14.95 -8.77 15.64
N ALA A 139 -15.41 -9.65 16.53
CA ALA A 139 -16.30 -10.75 16.17
C ALA A 139 -17.63 -10.24 15.60
N ILE A 140 -18.25 -9.24 16.26
CA ILE A 140 -19.47 -8.60 15.77
C ILE A 140 -19.23 -7.99 14.39
N TRP A 141 -18.14 -7.26 14.21
CA TRP A 141 -17.78 -6.63 12.94
C TRP A 141 -17.63 -7.66 11.81
N ILE A 142 -16.89 -8.75 12.05
CA ILE A 142 -16.65 -9.81 11.06
C ILE A 142 -17.95 -10.54 10.68
N ILE A 143 -18.85 -10.78 11.63
CA ILE A 143 -20.11 -11.49 11.38
C ILE A 143 -21.10 -10.60 10.61
N PHE A 144 -21.25 -9.34 11.00
CA PHE A 144 -22.31 -8.47 10.48
C PHE A 144 -21.91 -7.68 9.24
N MET A 145 -20.62 -7.48 8.98
CA MET A 145 -20.14 -6.74 7.79
C MET A 145 -20.62 -7.38 6.47
N PRO A 146 -20.52 -8.68 6.24
CA PRO A 146 -21.04 -9.29 5.01
C PRO A 146 -22.55 -9.23 4.90
N ILE A 147 -23.29 -9.29 6.01
CA ILE A 147 -24.76 -9.16 6.01
C ILE A 147 -25.15 -7.73 5.61
N PHE A 148 -24.44 -6.75 6.14
CA PHE A 148 -24.66 -5.33 5.83
C PHE A 148 -24.42 -5.01 4.35
N VAL A 149 -23.23 -5.36 3.82
CA VAL A 149 -22.84 -5.04 2.45
C VAL A 149 -23.46 -5.99 1.43
N GLY A 150 -23.83 -7.21 1.84
CA GLY A 150 -24.38 -8.23 0.96
C GLY A 150 -23.33 -9.05 0.21
N PHE A 151 -22.10 -9.14 0.72
CA PHE A 151 -21.07 -9.98 0.14
C PHE A 151 -20.87 -11.28 0.94
N SER A 152 -20.14 -12.24 0.38
CA SER A 152 -19.75 -13.46 1.08
C SER A 152 -18.23 -13.48 1.31
N TRP A 153 -17.79 -13.75 2.53
CA TRP A 153 -16.36 -13.93 2.86
C TRP A 153 -15.70 -14.97 1.96
N VAL A 154 -16.41 -16.06 1.63
CA VAL A 154 -15.88 -17.09 0.72
C VAL A 154 -15.62 -16.55 -0.68
N LYS A 155 -16.53 -15.70 -1.21
CA LYS A 155 -16.32 -15.05 -2.50
C LYS A 155 -15.14 -14.06 -2.45
N LEU A 156 -15.01 -13.31 -1.37
CA LEU A 156 -13.91 -12.36 -1.17
C LEU A 156 -12.55 -13.08 -1.13
N ILE A 157 -12.43 -14.15 -0.32
CA ILE A 157 -11.21 -14.96 -0.23
C ILE A 157 -10.87 -15.59 -1.59
N ARG A 158 -11.86 -16.09 -2.33
CA ARG A 158 -11.64 -16.62 -3.67
C ARG A 158 -11.16 -15.54 -4.64
N LEU A 159 -11.75 -14.37 -4.63
CA LEU A 159 -11.38 -13.25 -5.49
C LEU A 159 -9.96 -12.75 -5.19
N THR A 160 -9.64 -12.57 -3.91
CA THR A 160 -8.28 -12.17 -3.49
C THR A 160 -7.26 -13.25 -3.83
N GLY A 161 -7.58 -14.54 -3.63
CA GLY A 161 -6.72 -15.65 -4.05
C GLY A 161 -6.46 -15.65 -5.56
N GLN A 162 -7.49 -15.46 -6.37
CA GLN A 162 -7.34 -15.35 -7.83
C GLN A 162 -6.53 -14.12 -8.25
N ALA A 163 -6.74 -12.97 -7.58
CA ALA A 163 -5.99 -11.76 -7.85
C ALA A 163 -4.49 -11.95 -7.54
N VAL A 164 -4.16 -12.58 -6.41
CA VAL A 164 -2.77 -12.89 -6.02
C VAL A 164 -2.12 -13.84 -7.04
N ILE A 165 -2.80 -14.93 -7.42
CA ILE A 165 -2.28 -15.89 -8.41
C ILE A 165 -2.07 -15.19 -9.77
N SER A 166 -3.03 -14.35 -10.19
CA SER A 166 -2.91 -13.57 -11.43
C SER A 166 -1.73 -12.61 -11.38
N PHE A 167 -1.56 -11.91 -10.26
CA PHE A 167 -0.43 -11.01 -10.04
C PHE A 167 0.91 -11.75 -10.12
N VAL A 168 1.04 -12.87 -9.42
CA VAL A 168 2.26 -13.70 -9.44
C VAL A 168 2.55 -14.23 -10.85
N THR A 169 1.53 -14.68 -11.58
CA THR A 169 1.71 -15.17 -12.95
C THR A 169 2.10 -14.06 -13.93
N ILE A 170 1.50 -12.88 -13.83
CA ILE A 170 1.85 -11.71 -14.65
C ILE A 170 3.28 -11.28 -14.35
N PHE A 171 3.64 -11.17 -13.07
CA PHE A 171 4.97 -10.78 -12.63
C PHE A 171 6.04 -11.82 -13.05
N GLY A 172 5.72 -13.11 -12.93
CA GLY A 172 6.58 -14.20 -13.42
C GLY A 172 6.82 -14.12 -14.92
N LYS A 173 5.78 -13.93 -15.72
CA LYS A 173 5.90 -13.76 -17.18
C LYS A 173 6.72 -12.51 -17.54
N PHE A 174 6.54 -11.42 -16.81
CA PHE A 174 7.29 -10.19 -17.01
C PHE A 174 8.78 -10.37 -16.70
N SER A 175 9.10 -11.04 -15.59
CA SER A 175 10.48 -11.37 -15.19
C SER A 175 11.17 -12.24 -16.24
N VAL A 176 10.51 -13.31 -16.72
CA VAL A 176 11.04 -14.21 -17.75
C VAL A 176 11.28 -13.45 -19.06
N ARG A 177 10.39 -12.54 -19.44
CA ARG A 177 10.53 -11.74 -20.67
C ARG A 177 11.72 -10.78 -20.57
N ILE A 178 11.90 -10.10 -19.43
CA ILE A 178 13.05 -9.21 -19.20
C ILE A 178 14.35 -10.00 -19.23
N PHE A 179 14.39 -11.16 -18.56
CA PHE A 179 15.60 -12.01 -18.51
C PHE A 179 15.93 -12.59 -19.90
N GLY A 180 14.92 -12.94 -20.70
CA GLY A 180 15.07 -13.34 -22.11
C GLY A 180 15.67 -12.24 -22.96
N SER A 181 15.14 -11.03 -22.89
CA SER A 181 15.65 -9.86 -23.64
C SER A 181 17.08 -9.47 -23.23
N LEU A 182 17.39 -9.54 -21.93
CA LEU A 182 18.76 -9.32 -21.41
C LEU A 182 19.73 -10.38 -21.94
N ARG A 183 19.33 -11.64 -21.99
CA ARG A 183 20.15 -12.73 -22.51
C ARG A 183 20.44 -12.57 -24.01
N GLU A 184 19.44 -12.18 -24.82
CA GLU A 184 19.62 -11.87 -26.23
C GLU A 184 20.55 -10.67 -26.45
N LEU A 185 20.42 -9.62 -25.63
CA LEU A 185 21.35 -8.49 -25.67
C LEU A 185 22.79 -8.90 -25.38
N ILE A 186 23.01 -9.70 -24.32
CA ILE A 186 24.34 -10.19 -23.96
C ILE A 186 24.91 -11.09 -25.05
N SER A 187 24.13 -11.99 -25.65
CA SER A 187 24.58 -12.86 -26.72
C SER A 187 24.94 -12.07 -27.99
N SER A 188 24.15 -11.05 -28.35
CA SER A 188 24.45 -10.19 -29.50
C SER A 188 25.71 -9.33 -29.34
N PHE A 189 26.00 -8.90 -28.10
CA PHE A 189 27.28 -8.23 -27.79
C PHE A 189 28.49 -9.20 -27.84
N GLY A 190 28.32 -10.44 -27.41
CA GLY A 190 29.34 -11.48 -27.50
C GLY A 190 29.69 -11.83 -28.94
N GLU A 191 28.69 -11.98 -29.82
CA GLU A 191 28.87 -12.34 -31.22
C GLU A 191 29.56 -11.21 -32.03
N LYS A 192 29.18 -9.95 -31.80
CA LYS A 192 29.82 -8.78 -32.41
C LYS A 192 31.32 -8.66 -32.04
N ASN A 193 31.66 -8.97 -30.80
CA ASN A 193 33.05 -8.93 -30.33
C ASN A 193 33.88 -10.07 -30.94
N THR A 194 33.29 -11.25 -31.14
CA THR A 194 33.95 -12.39 -31.73
C THR A 194 34.21 -12.20 -33.23
N ILE A 195 33.26 -11.59 -33.94
CA ILE A 195 33.41 -11.23 -35.37
C ILE A 195 34.53 -10.17 -35.52
N LYS A 196 34.51 -9.12 -34.71
CA LYS A 196 35.53 -8.06 -34.74
C LYS A 196 36.95 -8.59 -34.39
N GLN A 197 37.05 -9.58 -33.55
CA GLN A 197 38.31 -10.22 -33.20
C GLN A 197 38.81 -11.14 -34.31
N LYS A 198 37.90 -11.82 -35.03
CA LYS A 198 38.27 -12.61 -36.21
C LYS A 198 38.74 -11.72 -37.39
N GLU A 199 38.07 -10.64 -37.66
CA GLU A 199 38.48 -9.67 -38.70
C GLU A 199 39.88 -9.10 -38.39
N ARG A 200 40.16 -8.72 -37.15
CA ARG A 200 41.52 -8.25 -36.76
C ARG A 200 42.59 -9.34 -36.91
N LEU A 201 42.26 -10.58 -36.67
CA LEU A 201 43.19 -11.67 -36.85
C LEU A 201 43.46 -12.01 -38.34
N GLU A 202 42.49 -11.81 -39.21
CA GLU A 202 42.66 -11.95 -40.66
C GLU A 202 43.43 -10.77 -41.28
N GLU A 203 43.19 -9.50 -40.83
CA GLU A 203 43.98 -8.35 -41.23
C GLU A 203 45.46 -8.50 -40.83
N THR A 204 45.71 -9.04 -39.62
CA THR A 204 47.11 -9.27 -39.15
C THR A 204 47.84 -10.37 -39.96
N LYS A 205 47.12 -11.27 -40.61
CA LYS A 205 47.71 -12.35 -41.47
C LYS A 205 47.98 -11.88 -42.90
N GLN A 206 47.44 -10.75 -43.35
CA GLN A 206 47.64 -10.23 -44.72
C GLN A 206 48.72 -9.16 -44.85
N GLU A 207 49.34 -8.71 -43.75
CA GLU A 207 50.51 -7.83 -43.87
C GLU A 207 51.77 -8.67 -44.21
N PRO A 208 52.46 -8.35 -45.32
CA PRO A 208 53.72 -9.02 -45.68
C PRO A 208 54.81 -8.66 -44.64
N PRO A 209 55.77 -9.60 -44.37
CA PRO A 209 56.77 -9.38 -43.34
C PRO A 209 57.72 -8.22 -43.69
N LYS A 210 57.61 -7.11 -42.95
CA LYS A 210 58.61 -6.06 -43.00
C LYS A 210 59.97 -6.63 -42.56
N ARG A 211 60.95 -6.52 -43.46
CA ARG A 211 62.35 -6.87 -43.25
C ARG A 211 62.85 -6.27 -41.94
N VAL A 212 63.25 -7.09 -41.00
CA VAL A 212 63.92 -6.70 -39.76
C VAL A 212 65.37 -6.34 -40.07
N SER A 213 65.70 -5.04 -39.91
CA SER A 213 67.09 -4.60 -39.84
C SER A 213 67.74 -5.18 -38.56
N LYS A 214 68.87 -5.77 -38.72
CA LYS A 214 69.73 -6.21 -37.62
C LYS A 214 70.08 -5.01 -36.74
N ILE A 215 69.82 -5.08 -35.46
CA ILE A 215 70.33 -4.24 -34.40
C ILE A 215 70.95 -5.15 -33.35
N ASP A 216 72.18 -4.90 -33.01
CA ASP A 216 73.01 -5.63 -32.08
C ASP A 216 72.49 -5.60 -30.63
N PRO A 217 72.88 -6.57 -29.82
CA PRO A 217 72.34 -6.71 -28.46
C PRO A 217 73.11 -5.78 -27.48
N GLU A 218 72.39 -4.92 -26.80
CA GLU A 218 72.90 -4.24 -25.61
C GLU A 218 72.25 -4.87 -24.36
N PRO A 219 73.05 -5.30 -23.36
CA PRO A 219 72.59 -6.12 -22.25
C PRO A 219 72.22 -5.31 -20.99
N ASP A 220 71.28 -5.86 -20.23
CA ASP A 220 71.22 -5.78 -18.77
C ASP A 220 70.81 -4.48 -18.05
N LYS A 221 69.64 -3.89 -18.34
CA LYS A 221 69.04 -2.96 -17.34
C LYS A 221 67.59 -3.28 -16.93
N LYS A 222 66.83 -4.08 -17.69
CA LYS A 222 65.41 -4.33 -17.37
C LYS A 222 65.12 -5.45 -16.35
N ILE A 223 66.11 -6.32 -16.05
CA ILE A 223 65.90 -7.43 -15.14
C ILE A 223 65.98 -7.03 -13.66
N LYS A 224 66.67 -5.91 -13.32
CA LYS A 224 66.77 -5.43 -11.93
C LYS A 224 65.47 -4.76 -11.44
N GLU A 225 64.78 -3.96 -12.27
CA GLU A 225 63.54 -3.29 -11.88
C GLU A 225 62.36 -4.24 -11.67
N MET A 226 62.26 -5.32 -12.42
CA MET A 226 61.20 -6.34 -12.21
C MET A 226 61.39 -7.21 -10.94
N LYS A 227 62.61 -7.32 -10.42
CA LYS A 227 62.85 -8.06 -9.17
C LYS A 227 62.56 -7.21 -7.93
N GLU A 228 62.74 -5.93 -7.97
CA GLU A 228 62.41 -5.00 -6.86
C GLU A 228 60.90 -4.84 -6.68
N GLY A 229 60.09 -4.75 -7.74
CA GLY A 229 58.65 -4.67 -7.67
C GLY A 229 57.97 -5.89 -7.04
N LYS A 230 58.52 -7.09 -7.29
CA LYS A 230 57.98 -8.34 -6.70
C LYS A 230 58.31 -8.50 -5.21
N LYS A 231 59.43 -7.95 -4.74
CA LYS A 231 59.78 -7.94 -3.30
C LYS A 231 58.89 -6.99 -2.51
N ALA A 232 58.63 -5.79 -3.03
CA ALA A 232 57.79 -4.77 -2.39
C ALA A 232 56.32 -5.24 -2.26
N ILE A 233 55.77 -6.00 -3.20
CA ILE A 233 54.42 -6.57 -3.15
C ILE A 233 54.35 -7.67 -2.10
N LYS A 234 55.37 -8.49 -1.95
CA LYS A 234 55.39 -9.57 -0.95
C LYS A 234 55.50 -9.08 0.49
N GLU A 235 56.23 -8.00 0.71
CA GLU A 235 56.34 -7.32 2.04
C GLU A 235 55.06 -6.61 2.46
N ARG A 236 54.29 -6.05 1.53
CA ARG A 236 52.99 -5.45 1.84
C ARG A 236 51.92 -6.51 2.20
N GLN A 237 51.94 -7.69 1.60
CA GLN A 237 51.04 -8.77 1.95
C GLN A 237 51.34 -9.37 3.32
N ALA A 238 52.61 -9.46 3.72
CA ALA A 238 52.99 -10.00 5.05
C ALA A 238 52.52 -9.08 6.22
N LYS A 239 52.42 -7.76 6.02
CA LYS A 239 51.93 -6.83 7.04
C LYS A 239 50.40 -6.82 7.24
N LEU A 240 49.63 -7.36 6.28
CA LEU A 240 48.15 -7.40 6.36
C LEU A 240 47.65 -8.59 7.19
N PHE A 241 48.48 -9.61 7.47
CA PHE A 241 48.11 -10.79 8.24
C PHE A 241 48.60 -10.77 9.69
N LEU A 242 49.18 -9.66 10.18
CA LEU A 242 49.74 -9.53 11.54
C LEU A 242 49.14 -8.36 12.35
N SER A 243 47.94 -7.88 11.96
CA SER A 243 47.19 -6.90 12.79
C SER A 243 45.81 -7.42 13.14
#